data_0c607ae334cc179f344c72a33c7fc7db
#
_entry.id   0c607ae334cc179f344c72a33c7fc7db
#
_cell.length_a   1.000
_cell.length_b   1.000
_cell.length_c   1.000
_cell.angle_alpha   90.00
_cell.angle_beta   90.00
_cell.angle_gamma   90.00
#
_symmetry.space_group_name_H-M   'P 1'
#
loop_
_entity.id
_entity.type
_entity.pdbx_description
1 polymer ?
#
loop_
_entity_poly.entity_id
_entity_poly.type
_entity_poly.pdbx_seq_one_letter_code
_entity_poly.pdbx_strand_id
1 'polypeptide(L)'
;SFACVLLFFLALPGMPWSGYWGSMANSWVNSHGLGYPAQLWDNVPKSHKVSQDILPKVGWTVEKAPVPLSDIAAAQAKQPVGLDVAVATAKAAGITPGFDVALPSDATGVYSAAIYPDSIAGERMIHIDQYSGQPIVDLAYKQYPIFGKAIEWGISVHQGQEYGRINQFLMLATCLTIILSCVTAIVMWWKRRPAGRIGVPPLPPRRSVYVGLW
;
A
#
# COMPACT_ATOMS: atom_id res chain seq x y z
N SER A 1 -27.15 -7.41 -2.29
CA SER A 1 -27.16 -7.11 -3.73
C SER A 1 -25.73 -7.04 -4.25
N PHE A 2 -25.52 -7.23 -5.56
CA PHE A 2 -24.20 -7.20 -6.19
C PHE A 2 -23.45 -5.87 -5.91
N ALA A 3 -24.19 -4.75 -5.90
CA ALA A 3 -23.63 -3.43 -5.56
C ALA A 3 -23.01 -3.37 -4.16
N CYS A 4 -23.58 -4.06 -3.18
CA CYS A 4 -23.02 -4.07 -1.81
C CYS A 4 -21.69 -4.81 -1.76
N VAL A 5 -21.54 -5.90 -2.53
CA VAL A 5 -20.28 -6.65 -2.60
C VAL A 5 -19.18 -5.80 -3.23
N LEU A 6 -19.50 -5.08 -4.32
CA LEU A 6 -18.57 -4.17 -4.98
C LEU A 6 -18.18 -3.00 -4.07
N LEU A 7 -19.13 -2.41 -3.36
CA LEU A 7 -18.86 -1.33 -2.39
C LEU A 7 -17.95 -1.81 -1.27
N PHE A 8 -18.22 -2.99 -0.73
CA PHE A 8 -17.38 -3.59 0.31
C PHE A 8 -15.95 -3.83 -0.20
N PHE A 9 -15.83 -4.40 -1.42
CA PHE A 9 -14.53 -4.62 -2.05
C PHE A 9 -13.75 -3.32 -2.30
N LEU A 10 -14.44 -2.22 -2.64
CA LEU A 10 -13.80 -0.92 -2.80
C LEU A 10 -13.42 -0.27 -1.46
N ALA A 11 -14.23 -0.45 -0.42
CA ALA A 11 -13.98 0.13 0.90
C ALA A 11 -12.86 -0.59 1.66
N LEU A 12 -12.76 -1.92 1.50
CA LEU A 12 -11.83 -2.76 2.25
C LEU A 12 -10.36 -2.34 2.08
N PRO A 13 -9.85 -2.11 0.86
CA PRO A 13 -8.46 -1.67 0.67
C PRO A 13 -8.16 -0.28 1.23
N GLY A 14 -9.17 0.55 1.44
CA GLY A 14 -9.04 1.87 2.06
C GLY A 14 -8.93 1.83 3.60
N MET A 15 -9.31 0.73 4.24
CA MET A 15 -9.30 0.62 5.70
C MET A 15 -7.91 0.78 6.35
N PRO A 16 -6.81 0.29 5.77
CA PRO A 16 -5.46 0.49 6.31
C PRO A 16 -5.08 1.96 6.52
N TRP A 17 -5.62 2.87 5.73
CA TRP A 17 -5.38 4.32 5.88
C TRP A 17 -6.33 5.01 6.88
N SER A 18 -7.31 4.30 7.45
CA SER A 18 -8.14 4.89 8.49
C SER A 18 -7.36 5.06 9.79
N GLY A 19 -7.40 6.26 10.40
CA GLY A 19 -6.57 6.61 11.55
C GLY A 19 -6.78 5.72 12.78
N TYR A 20 -7.97 5.20 13.00
CA TYR A 20 -8.28 4.37 14.16
C TYR A 20 -8.22 2.87 13.84
N TRP A 21 -9.06 2.39 12.93
CA TRP A 21 -9.14 0.96 12.58
C TRP A 21 -7.91 0.46 11.85
N GLY A 22 -7.37 1.27 10.94
CA GLY A 22 -6.18 0.91 10.18
C GLY A 22 -4.94 0.79 11.05
N SER A 23 -4.72 1.75 11.96
CA SER A 23 -3.57 1.68 12.87
C SER A 23 -3.65 0.49 13.82
N MET A 24 -4.84 0.17 14.35
CA MET A 24 -5.05 -0.98 15.22
C MET A 24 -4.84 -2.31 14.47
N ALA A 25 -5.43 -2.45 13.28
CA ALA A 25 -5.26 -3.64 12.45
C ALA A 25 -3.80 -3.84 12.04
N ASN A 26 -3.11 -2.76 11.59
CA ASN A 26 -1.70 -2.81 11.24
C ASN A 26 -0.82 -3.20 12.44
N SER A 27 -1.08 -2.62 13.62
CA SER A 27 -0.34 -2.97 14.83
C SER A 27 -0.51 -4.45 15.18
N TRP A 28 -1.73 -4.96 15.12
CA TRP A 28 -2.01 -6.37 15.39
C TRP A 28 -1.33 -7.30 14.37
N VAL A 29 -1.48 -7.01 13.08
CA VAL A 29 -0.89 -7.81 11.99
C VAL A 29 0.64 -7.84 12.10
N ASN A 30 1.26 -6.70 12.42
CA ASN A 30 2.71 -6.59 12.55
C ASN A 30 3.24 -7.29 13.81
N SER A 31 2.52 -7.19 14.92
CA SER A 31 2.92 -7.89 16.17
C SER A 31 2.91 -9.41 16.02
N HIS A 32 2.18 -9.95 15.03
CA HIS A 32 2.14 -11.38 14.71
C HIS A 32 3.05 -11.75 13.52
N GLY A 33 3.88 -10.84 13.00
CA GLY A 33 4.79 -11.11 11.89
C GLY A 33 4.11 -11.35 10.54
N LEU A 34 2.86 -10.91 10.40
CA LEU A 34 2.03 -11.20 9.22
C LEU A 34 1.96 -10.02 8.23
N GLY A 35 2.41 -8.83 8.63
CA GLY A 35 2.28 -7.60 7.86
C GLY A 35 3.54 -7.19 7.13
N TYR A 36 4.56 -6.76 7.87
CA TYR A 36 5.79 -6.25 7.28
C TYR A 36 6.82 -7.36 7.04
N PRO A 37 7.63 -7.26 5.98
CA PRO A 37 8.72 -8.18 5.74
C PRO A 37 9.80 -8.04 6.82
N ALA A 38 10.06 -9.09 7.59
CA ALA A 38 11.03 -9.10 8.69
C ALA A 38 12.45 -8.69 8.25
N GLN A 39 12.82 -8.98 7.01
CA GLN A 39 14.14 -8.68 6.44
C GLN A 39 14.53 -7.19 6.49
N LEU A 40 13.54 -6.28 6.55
CA LEU A 40 13.80 -4.85 6.66
C LEU A 40 14.13 -4.40 8.08
N TRP A 41 13.79 -5.21 9.08
CA TRP A 41 13.90 -4.82 10.49
C TRP A 41 14.91 -5.65 11.27
N ASP A 42 15.24 -6.86 10.80
CA ASP A 42 16.09 -7.77 11.52
C ASP A 42 17.58 -7.60 11.11
N ASN A 43 18.45 -7.60 12.10
CA ASN A 43 19.90 -7.74 11.97
C ASN A 43 20.69 -6.66 11.16
N VAL A 44 20.06 -5.54 10.80
CA VAL A 44 20.77 -4.44 10.13
C VAL A 44 20.69 -3.14 10.94
N PRO A 45 21.76 -2.34 11.00
CA PRO A 45 21.70 -0.99 11.54
C PRO A 45 20.71 -0.15 10.75
N LYS A 46 19.85 0.62 11.46
CA LYS A 46 18.73 1.36 10.87
C LYS A 46 18.94 2.87 11.02
N SER A 47 18.63 3.62 9.99
CA SER A 47 18.60 5.09 10.04
C SER A 47 17.27 5.58 10.61
N HIS A 48 17.18 6.88 10.85
CA HIS A 48 15.92 7.56 11.20
C HIS A 48 15.04 7.85 9.96
N LYS A 49 15.58 7.68 8.75
CA LYS A 49 14.85 7.85 7.49
C LYS A 49 14.03 6.61 7.17
N VAL A 50 12.87 6.81 6.56
CA VAL A 50 12.02 5.73 6.06
C VAL A 50 12.02 5.71 4.55
N SER A 51 11.59 4.59 3.96
CA SER A 51 11.65 4.37 2.50
C SER A 51 10.97 5.45 1.69
N GLN A 52 9.81 5.98 2.15
CA GLN A 52 9.09 7.06 1.48
C GLN A 52 9.85 8.40 1.47
N ASP A 53 10.83 8.61 2.36
CA ASP A 53 11.61 9.85 2.43
C ASP A 53 12.69 9.90 1.35
N ILE A 54 13.06 8.75 0.79
CA ILE A 54 14.21 8.62 -0.13
C ILE A 54 13.81 8.15 -1.53
N LEU A 55 12.69 7.45 -1.69
CA LEU A 55 12.24 6.88 -2.95
C LEU A 55 10.99 7.61 -3.45
N PRO A 56 10.88 7.91 -4.76
CA PRO A 56 9.75 8.64 -5.35
C PRO A 56 8.46 7.82 -5.35
N LYS A 57 8.57 6.51 -5.40
CA LYS A 57 7.44 5.57 -5.34
C LYS A 57 7.82 4.38 -4.46
N VAL A 58 6.95 4.03 -3.53
CA VAL A 58 7.16 2.94 -2.56
C VAL A 58 5.83 2.21 -2.36
N GLY A 59 5.87 0.88 -2.24
CA GLY A 59 4.72 0.09 -1.84
C GLY A 59 4.25 0.47 -0.43
N TRP A 60 2.95 0.47 -0.21
CA TRP A 60 2.38 0.89 1.07
C TRP A 60 2.92 0.09 2.27
N THR A 61 3.11 -1.22 2.08
CA THR A 61 3.61 -2.13 3.13
C THR A 61 4.99 -1.74 3.63
N VAL A 62 5.81 -1.08 2.81
CA VAL A 62 7.21 -0.74 3.12
C VAL A 62 7.48 0.78 3.17
N GLU A 63 6.45 1.61 3.00
CA GLU A 63 6.61 3.08 2.98
C GLU A 63 7.27 3.63 4.25
N LYS A 64 6.91 3.07 5.41
CA LYS A 64 7.44 3.43 6.74
C LYS A 64 8.59 2.55 7.21
N ALA A 65 9.09 1.69 6.33
CA ALA A 65 10.23 0.85 6.64
C ALA A 65 11.49 1.70 6.86
N PRO A 66 12.23 1.51 7.96
CA PRO A 66 13.46 2.24 8.19
C PRO A 66 14.51 1.85 7.15
N VAL A 67 15.21 2.85 6.60
CA VAL A 67 16.30 2.62 5.66
C VAL A 67 17.50 2.08 6.44
N PRO A 68 18.20 1.03 5.95
CA PRO A 68 19.40 0.53 6.59
C PRO A 68 20.55 1.55 6.51
N LEU A 69 21.56 1.37 7.34
CA LEU A 69 22.81 2.13 7.29
C LEU A 69 23.89 1.31 6.59
N SER A 70 24.75 1.99 5.83
CA SER A 70 26.00 1.43 5.35
C SER A 70 26.97 1.13 6.48
N ASP A 71 27.97 0.31 6.22
CA ASP A 71 29.02 -0.01 7.18
C ASP A 71 29.82 1.24 7.58
N ILE A 72 29.59 1.70 8.83
CA ILE A 72 30.22 2.90 9.39
C ILE A 72 31.74 2.72 9.51
N ALA A 73 32.24 1.51 9.77
CA ALA A 73 33.65 1.25 9.85
C ALA A 73 34.32 1.35 8.45
N ALA A 74 33.63 0.93 7.41
CA ALA A 74 34.08 1.10 6.04
C ALA A 74 34.06 2.57 5.60
N ALA A 75 33.19 3.40 6.15
CA ALA A 75 33.09 4.84 5.85
C ALA A 75 34.39 5.60 6.16
N GLN A 76 35.16 5.16 7.15
CA GLN A 76 36.45 5.76 7.54
C GLN A 76 37.61 5.34 6.68
N ALA A 77 37.50 4.21 5.97
CA ALA A 77 38.61 3.57 5.28
C ALA A 77 38.48 3.52 3.74
N LYS A 78 37.26 3.73 3.20
CA LYS A 78 36.96 3.54 1.78
C LYS A 78 36.23 4.72 1.18
N GLN A 79 36.43 4.94 -0.12
CA GLN A 79 35.61 5.85 -0.92
C GLN A 79 34.29 5.14 -1.35
N PRO A 80 33.20 5.85 -1.53
CA PRO A 80 31.97 5.31 -2.09
C PRO A 80 32.20 4.69 -3.47
N VAL A 81 31.56 3.53 -3.73
CA VAL A 81 31.73 2.77 -4.98
C VAL A 81 31.14 3.46 -6.22
N GLY A 82 30.29 4.44 -6.03
CA GLY A 82 29.62 5.17 -7.12
C GLY A 82 28.35 4.51 -7.63
N LEU A 83 27.59 5.30 -8.39
CA LEU A 83 26.28 4.90 -8.90
C LEU A 83 26.34 3.73 -9.88
N ASP A 84 27.37 3.66 -10.72
CA ASP A 84 27.51 2.59 -11.72
C ASP A 84 27.60 1.20 -11.08
N VAL A 85 28.33 1.09 -9.97
CA VAL A 85 28.44 -0.16 -9.20
C VAL A 85 27.10 -0.50 -8.56
N ALA A 86 26.41 0.48 -7.97
CA ALA A 86 25.09 0.25 -7.37
C ALA A 86 24.06 -0.22 -8.41
N VAL A 87 24.05 0.39 -9.60
CA VAL A 87 23.21 -0.03 -10.72
C VAL A 87 23.56 -1.42 -11.21
N ALA A 88 24.85 -1.74 -11.33
CA ALA A 88 25.30 -3.07 -11.72
C ALA A 88 24.87 -4.14 -10.71
N THR A 89 25.01 -3.86 -9.41
CA THR A 89 24.56 -4.74 -8.33
C THR A 89 23.05 -4.96 -8.36
N ALA A 90 22.26 -3.90 -8.52
CA ALA A 90 20.81 -4.00 -8.64
C ALA A 90 20.39 -4.86 -9.83
N LYS A 91 21.02 -4.67 -11.00
CA LYS A 91 20.79 -5.50 -12.19
C LYS A 91 21.20 -6.95 -11.98
N ALA A 92 22.35 -7.20 -11.37
CA ALA A 92 22.82 -8.56 -11.05
C ALA A 92 21.87 -9.29 -10.08
N ALA A 93 21.26 -8.55 -9.15
CA ALA A 93 20.22 -9.07 -8.28
C ALA A 93 18.90 -9.37 -9.03
N GLY A 94 18.74 -8.93 -10.29
CA GLY A 94 17.59 -9.23 -11.12
C GLY A 94 16.44 -8.22 -11.02
N ILE A 95 16.71 -6.97 -10.64
CA ILE A 95 15.70 -5.90 -10.74
C ILE A 95 15.42 -5.63 -12.23
N THR A 96 14.15 -5.46 -12.57
CA THR A 96 13.76 -5.22 -13.97
C THR A 96 14.10 -3.78 -14.40
N PRO A 97 14.37 -3.53 -15.70
CA PRO A 97 14.62 -2.17 -16.20
C PRO A 97 13.50 -1.18 -15.88
N GLY A 98 13.87 0.08 -15.66
CA GLY A 98 12.93 1.14 -15.31
C GLY A 98 12.86 1.40 -13.81
N PHE A 99 13.79 0.87 -13.03
CA PHE A 99 13.89 1.13 -11.59
C PHE A 99 14.49 2.50 -11.29
N ASP A 100 14.08 3.07 -10.17
CA ASP A 100 14.65 4.29 -9.60
C ASP A 100 15.81 3.94 -8.67
N VAL A 101 16.80 4.85 -8.57
CA VAL A 101 17.91 4.74 -7.61
C VAL A 101 18.01 6.01 -6.79
N ALA A 102 17.77 5.92 -5.49
CA ALA A 102 18.08 6.97 -4.55
C ALA A 102 19.55 6.91 -4.14
N LEU A 103 20.20 8.07 -4.13
CA LEU A 103 21.61 8.20 -3.75
C LEU A 103 21.76 8.33 -2.22
N PRO A 104 22.90 7.89 -1.65
CA PRO A 104 23.24 8.16 -0.26
C PRO A 104 23.26 9.66 -0.01
N SER A 105 22.62 10.13 1.08
CA SER A 105 22.60 11.54 1.45
C SER A 105 23.70 11.96 2.41
N ASP A 106 24.39 10.98 2.99
CA ASP A 106 25.45 11.18 3.98
C ASP A 106 26.39 9.95 4.02
N ALA A 107 27.43 10.01 4.86
CA ALA A 107 28.44 8.96 4.97
C ALA A 107 27.90 7.61 5.46
N THR A 108 26.72 7.58 6.06
CA THR A 108 26.09 6.35 6.55
C THR A 108 24.94 5.90 5.68
N GLY A 109 24.60 6.66 4.64
CA GLY A 109 23.53 6.37 3.70
C GLY A 109 23.79 5.15 2.83
N VAL A 110 22.77 4.69 2.14
CA VAL A 110 22.81 3.56 1.19
C VAL A 110 22.31 4.00 -0.19
N TYR A 111 22.73 3.30 -1.24
CA TYR A 111 21.99 3.34 -2.50
C TYR A 111 20.72 2.51 -2.36
N SER A 112 19.59 3.04 -2.80
CA SER A 112 18.31 2.33 -2.73
C SER A 112 17.71 2.24 -4.12
N ALA A 113 17.77 1.05 -4.71
CA ALA A 113 17.17 0.75 -6.00
C ALA A 113 15.77 0.16 -5.79
N ALA A 114 14.76 0.70 -6.46
CA ALA A 114 13.40 0.20 -6.33
C ALA A 114 12.62 0.28 -7.64
N ILE A 115 11.73 -0.70 -7.84
CA ILE A 115 10.77 -0.72 -8.92
C ILE A 115 9.39 -1.14 -8.40
N TYR A 116 8.36 -0.38 -8.82
CA TYR A 116 6.96 -0.63 -8.51
C TYR A 116 6.15 -0.57 -9.83
N PRO A 117 6.20 -1.64 -10.64
CA PRO A 117 5.45 -1.73 -11.89
C PRO A 117 3.95 -1.87 -11.63
N ASP A 118 3.14 -1.82 -12.69
CA ASP A 118 1.69 -2.00 -12.59
C ASP A 118 1.30 -3.37 -11.99
N SER A 119 2.01 -4.43 -12.36
CA SER A 119 1.85 -5.74 -11.71
C SER A 119 2.76 -5.85 -10.49
N ILE A 120 2.16 -6.07 -9.33
CA ILE A 120 2.85 -6.19 -8.03
C ILE A 120 3.88 -7.33 -7.99
N ALA A 121 3.72 -8.35 -8.83
CA ALA A 121 4.66 -9.47 -8.88
C ALA A 121 6.09 -9.04 -9.24
N GLY A 122 6.23 -7.90 -9.92
CA GLY A 122 7.51 -7.31 -10.29
C GLY A 122 8.10 -6.34 -9.28
N GLU A 123 7.41 -6.06 -8.17
CA GLU A 123 7.91 -5.16 -7.13
C GLU A 123 9.19 -5.70 -6.50
N ARG A 124 10.18 -4.81 -6.38
CA ARG A 124 11.44 -5.11 -5.72
C ARG A 124 12.09 -3.85 -5.18
N MET A 125 12.71 -3.96 -4.01
CA MET A 125 13.50 -2.92 -3.39
C MET A 125 14.81 -3.52 -2.89
N ILE A 126 15.93 -2.86 -3.20
CA ILE A 126 17.29 -3.32 -2.85
C ILE A 126 18.02 -2.15 -2.23
N HIS A 127 18.48 -2.30 -0.99
CA HIS A 127 19.40 -1.37 -0.36
C HIS A 127 20.83 -1.90 -0.47
N ILE A 128 21.73 -1.07 -1.00
CA ILE A 128 23.10 -1.43 -1.36
C ILE A 128 24.04 -0.56 -0.54
N ASP A 129 24.99 -1.19 0.11
CA ASP A 129 26.06 -0.53 0.88
C ASP A 129 26.91 0.35 -0.03
N GLN A 130 27.11 1.62 0.37
CA GLN A 130 27.82 2.57 -0.48
C GLN A 130 29.33 2.36 -0.57
N TYR A 131 29.93 1.53 0.29
CA TYR A 131 31.37 1.28 0.33
C TYR A 131 31.80 -0.08 -0.22
N SER A 132 30.95 -1.10 -0.03
CA SER A 132 31.19 -2.45 -0.56
C SER A 132 30.48 -2.71 -1.88
N GLY A 133 29.41 -1.97 -2.18
CA GLY A 133 28.55 -2.24 -3.32
C GLY A 133 27.71 -3.51 -3.17
N GLN A 134 27.67 -4.12 -1.98
CA GLN A 134 26.91 -5.33 -1.73
C GLN A 134 25.49 -5.01 -1.27
N PRO A 135 24.49 -5.84 -1.60
CA PRO A 135 23.14 -5.66 -1.10
C PRO A 135 23.07 -5.95 0.41
N ILE A 136 22.55 -4.99 1.19
CA ILE A 136 22.26 -5.14 2.61
C ILE A 136 20.87 -5.77 2.77
N VAL A 137 19.90 -5.29 2.01
CA VAL A 137 18.52 -5.77 1.98
C VAL A 137 18.09 -5.93 0.53
N ASP A 138 17.54 -7.08 0.21
CA ASP A 138 16.94 -7.38 -1.10
C ASP A 138 15.56 -7.95 -0.86
N LEU A 139 14.54 -7.16 -1.18
CA LEU A 139 13.15 -7.48 -0.92
C LEU A 139 12.36 -7.46 -2.21
N ALA A 140 11.73 -8.59 -2.52
CA ALA A 140 10.77 -8.74 -3.60
C ALA A 140 9.37 -9.05 -3.04
N TYR A 141 8.33 -8.70 -3.78
CA TYR A 141 6.92 -8.99 -3.41
C TYR A 141 6.68 -10.44 -2.96
N LYS A 142 7.34 -11.40 -3.60
CA LYS A 142 7.22 -12.83 -3.24
C LYS A 142 7.57 -13.13 -1.77
N GLN A 143 8.41 -12.28 -1.14
CA GLN A 143 8.89 -12.45 0.24
C GLN A 143 7.96 -11.77 1.25
N TYR A 144 6.96 -11.00 0.80
CA TYR A 144 6.01 -10.36 1.71
C TYR A 144 5.19 -11.42 2.46
N PRO A 145 4.87 -11.18 3.74
CA PRO A 145 3.91 -11.99 4.47
C PRO A 145 2.53 -11.94 3.82
N ILE A 146 1.66 -12.88 4.19
CA ILE A 146 0.37 -13.07 3.53
C ILE A 146 -0.53 -11.81 3.57
N PHE A 147 -0.56 -11.09 4.69
CA PHE A 147 -1.36 -9.86 4.79
C PHE A 147 -0.72 -8.71 4.02
N GLY A 148 0.62 -8.58 4.03
CA GLY A 148 1.32 -7.63 3.19
C GLY A 148 1.01 -7.86 1.70
N LYS A 149 1.05 -9.11 1.24
CA LYS A 149 0.65 -9.48 -0.13
C LYS A 149 -0.80 -9.12 -0.44
N ALA A 150 -1.72 -9.44 0.48
CA ALA A 150 -3.14 -9.18 0.28
C ALA A 150 -3.44 -7.67 0.22
N ILE A 151 -2.77 -6.87 1.03
CA ILE A 151 -2.93 -5.41 1.05
C ILE A 151 -2.41 -4.80 -0.24
N GLU A 152 -1.16 -5.09 -0.64
CA GLU A 152 -0.59 -4.56 -1.88
C GLU A 152 -1.40 -4.99 -3.11
N TRP A 153 -1.83 -6.26 -3.17
CA TRP A 153 -2.72 -6.72 -4.22
C TRP A 153 -4.05 -5.96 -4.23
N GLY A 154 -4.67 -5.79 -3.07
CA GLY A 154 -5.92 -5.04 -2.94
C GLY A 154 -5.79 -3.60 -3.43
N ILE A 155 -4.66 -2.95 -3.12
CA ILE A 155 -4.34 -1.58 -3.58
C ILE A 155 -4.19 -1.56 -5.09
N SER A 156 -3.38 -2.45 -5.66
CA SER A 156 -3.12 -2.53 -7.10
C SER A 156 -4.40 -2.80 -7.90
N VAL A 157 -5.26 -3.72 -7.42
CA VAL A 157 -6.57 -3.98 -8.04
C VAL A 157 -7.50 -2.77 -7.90
N HIS A 158 -7.53 -2.12 -6.73
CA HIS A 158 -8.35 -0.92 -6.50
C HIS A 158 -7.95 0.25 -7.42
N GLN A 159 -6.66 0.40 -7.67
CA GLN A 159 -6.13 1.42 -8.59
C GLN A 159 -6.29 1.05 -10.08
N GLY A 160 -6.75 -0.16 -10.38
CA GLY A 160 -6.95 -0.62 -11.75
C GLY A 160 -5.66 -1.02 -12.46
N GLN A 161 -4.59 -1.35 -11.74
CA GLN A 161 -3.26 -1.62 -12.29
C GLN A 161 -3.03 -3.11 -12.57
N GLU A 162 -3.36 -4.00 -11.63
CA GLU A 162 -2.93 -5.41 -11.63
C GLU A 162 -3.33 -6.20 -12.89
N TYR A 163 -4.58 -6.04 -13.36
CA TYR A 163 -5.10 -6.78 -14.51
C TYR A 163 -5.33 -5.91 -15.74
N GLY A 164 -4.65 -4.76 -15.81
CA GLY A 164 -4.68 -3.85 -16.95
C GLY A 164 -6.08 -3.33 -17.29
N ARG A 165 -6.42 -3.24 -18.59
CA ARG A 165 -7.67 -2.62 -19.06
C ARG A 165 -8.94 -3.25 -18.50
N ILE A 166 -8.96 -4.56 -18.26
CA ILE A 166 -10.13 -5.26 -17.69
C ILE A 166 -10.38 -4.74 -16.27
N ASN A 167 -9.33 -4.63 -15.47
CA ASN A 167 -9.41 -4.09 -14.12
C ASN A 167 -9.90 -2.63 -14.14
N GLN A 168 -9.38 -1.80 -15.04
CA GLN A 168 -9.79 -0.40 -15.20
C GLN A 168 -11.28 -0.28 -15.54
N PHE A 169 -11.77 -1.09 -16.50
CA PHE A 169 -13.18 -1.10 -16.85
C PHE A 169 -14.09 -1.55 -15.70
N LEU A 170 -13.67 -2.55 -14.93
CA LEU A 170 -14.43 -3.00 -13.75
C LEU A 170 -14.50 -1.90 -12.69
N MET A 171 -13.38 -1.21 -12.41
CA MET A 171 -13.36 -0.10 -11.48
C MET A 171 -14.21 1.07 -11.96
N LEU A 172 -14.13 1.44 -13.23
CA LEU A 172 -14.96 2.47 -13.84
C LEU A 172 -16.47 2.13 -13.71
N ALA A 173 -16.86 0.91 -14.10
CA ALA A 173 -18.24 0.45 -14.01
C ALA A 173 -18.75 0.50 -12.56
N THR A 174 -17.90 0.15 -11.60
CA THR A 174 -18.23 0.22 -10.18
C THR A 174 -18.45 1.66 -9.72
N CYS A 175 -17.55 2.58 -10.09
CA CYS A 175 -17.69 4.00 -9.79
C CYS A 175 -18.98 4.59 -10.38
N LEU A 176 -19.30 4.28 -11.64
CA LEU A 176 -20.54 4.72 -12.28
C LEU A 176 -21.77 4.16 -11.57
N THR A 177 -21.75 2.90 -11.12
CA THR A 177 -22.83 2.29 -10.35
C THR A 177 -23.04 2.99 -9.02
N ILE A 178 -21.98 3.39 -8.33
CA ILE A 178 -22.04 4.15 -7.07
C ILE A 178 -22.67 5.53 -7.33
N ILE A 179 -22.17 6.27 -8.33
CA ILE A 179 -22.70 7.59 -8.68
C ILE A 179 -24.20 7.49 -9.00
N LEU A 180 -24.59 6.52 -9.84
CA LEU A 180 -25.99 6.30 -10.18
C LEU A 180 -26.84 5.98 -8.94
N SER A 181 -26.32 5.15 -8.05
CA SER A 181 -27.01 4.81 -6.79
C SER A 181 -27.20 6.03 -5.89
N CYS A 182 -26.21 6.89 -5.77
CA CYS A 182 -26.28 8.14 -5.01
C CYS A 182 -27.31 9.11 -5.63
N VAL A 183 -27.25 9.31 -6.94
CA VAL A 183 -28.17 10.20 -7.66
C VAL A 183 -29.62 9.71 -7.52
N THR A 184 -29.85 8.41 -7.76
CA THR A 184 -31.18 7.82 -7.62
C THR A 184 -31.70 7.89 -6.19
N ALA A 185 -30.85 7.69 -5.19
CA ALA A 185 -31.22 7.84 -3.78
C ALA A 185 -31.68 9.30 -3.47
N ILE A 186 -30.92 10.29 -3.93
CA ILE A 186 -31.26 11.72 -3.77
C ILE A 186 -32.57 12.04 -4.47
N VAL A 187 -32.75 11.58 -5.72
CA VAL A 187 -34.01 11.81 -6.47
C VAL A 187 -35.20 11.14 -5.79
N MET A 188 -35.03 9.90 -5.32
CA MET A 188 -36.11 9.21 -4.60
C MET A 188 -36.45 9.90 -3.28
N TRP A 189 -35.43 10.33 -2.53
CA TRP A 189 -35.64 11.11 -1.31
C TRP A 189 -36.41 12.41 -1.62
N TRP A 190 -35.97 13.16 -2.65
CA TRP A 190 -36.62 14.41 -3.05
C TRP A 190 -38.08 14.21 -3.41
N LYS A 191 -38.42 13.19 -4.18
CA LYS A 191 -39.79 12.88 -4.60
C LYS A 191 -40.70 12.38 -3.46
N ARG A 192 -40.14 11.70 -2.46
CA ARG A 192 -40.89 11.07 -1.38
C ARG A 192 -40.99 11.92 -0.11
N ARG A 193 -40.19 12.98 0.01
CA ARG A 193 -40.27 13.86 1.19
C ARG A 193 -41.59 14.59 1.25
N PRO A 194 -42.23 14.69 2.42
CA PRO A 194 -43.40 15.57 2.62
C PRO A 194 -43.04 17.03 2.41
N ALA A 195 -43.93 17.82 1.85
CA ALA A 195 -43.71 19.25 1.64
C ALA A 195 -43.35 19.94 2.97
N GLY A 196 -42.25 20.72 2.98
CA GLY A 196 -41.78 21.47 4.15
C GLY A 196 -41.06 20.65 5.24
N ARG A 197 -40.80 19.34 5.02
CA ARG A 197 -40.09 18.49 6.00
C ARG A 197 -38.87 17.80 5.36
N ILE A 198 -37.87 17.47 6.21
CA ILE A 198 -36.63 16.77 5.77
C ILE A 198 -36.90 15.29 5.44
N GLY A 199 -38.12 14.77 5.65
CA GLY A 199 -38.52 13.43 5.23
C GLY A 199 -38.06 12.30 6.19
N VAL A 200 -37.81 12.65 7.47
CA VAL A 200 -37.61 11.61 8.49
C VAL A 200 -38.95 10.92 8.71
N PRO A 201 -39.11 9.61 8.44
CA PRO A 201 -40.35 8.91 8.69
C PRO A 201 -40.66 8.94 10.19
N PRO A 202 -41.93 9.12 10.57
CA PRO A 202 -42.33 9.01 11.97
C PRO A 202 -41.99 7.62 12.48
N LEU A 203 -41.50 7.53 13.73
CA LEU A 203 -41.29 6.25 14.38
C LEU A 203 -42.55 5.40 14.31
N PRO A 204 -42.47 4.14 13.85
CA PRO A 204 -43.61 3.25 13.82
C PRO A 204 -44.19 3.11 15.24
N PRO A 205 -45.50 3.06 15.40
CA PRO A 205 -46.13 2.86 16.71
C PRO A 205 -45.59 1.58 17.32
N ARG A 206 -45.23 1.59 18.63
CA ARG A 206 -44.61 0.48 19.36
C ARG A 206 -45.22 -0.90 19.12
N ARG A 207 -46.51 -0.97 18.72
CA ARG A 207 -47.19 -2.24 18.43
C ARG A 207 -46.77 -2.89 17.10
N SER A 208 -46.28 -2.17 16.11
CA SER A 208 -45.88 -2.75 14.82
C SER A 208 -44.51 -3.42 14.83
N VAL A 209 -43.68 -3.18 15.85
CA VAL A 209 -42.36 -3.80 15.99
C VAL A 209 -42.46 -5.27 16.44
N TYR A 210 -43.57 -5.64 17.10
CA TYR A 210 -43.77 -7.01 17.62
C TYR A 210 -44.52 -7.95 16.65
N VAL A 211 -45.16 -7.42 15.60
CA VAL A 211 -45.93 -8.23 14.63
C VAL A 211 -45.07 -8.69 13.44
N GLY A 212 -43.86 -8.13 13.24
CA GLY A 212 -42.97 -8.47 12.15
C GLY A 212 -41.91 -9.54 12.46
N LEU A 213 -41.99 -10.21 13.63
CA LEU A 213 -41.02 -11.22 14.06
C LEU A 213 -41.62 -12.63 14.14
N TRP A 214 -42.75 -12.89 13.45
CA TRP A 214 -43.34 -14.22 13.27
C TRP A 214 -43.46 -14.60 11.82
#